data_ef77b0d33590a46acb28101d974d07cb
#
_entry.id   ef77b0d33590a46acb28101d974d07cb
#
_cell.length_a   1.000
_cell.length_b   1.000
_cell.length_c   1.000
_cell.angle_alpha   90.00
_cell.angle_beta   90.00
_cell.angle_gamma   90.00
#
_symmetry.space_group_name_H-M   'P 1'
#
loop_
_entity.id
_entity.type
_entity.pdbx_description
1 polymer ?
#
loop_
_entity_poly.entity_id
_entity_poly.type
_entity_poly.pdbx_seq_one_letter_code
_entity_poly.pdbx_strand_id
1 'polypeptide(L)'
;MKNRMVRNRFSVVLLSVLALAIAACSAGSVFSAGPDAGPTPRFEPAPCPKTPEPIKELKSARCGFLIVPENRSSRKVRVIRLAVAIIPSRSRPAQPDPVVFAAGGPGEAAILDTPFLVHAGINRNRELIIMSQRGTLYGEPDLNCPELDQYYARQVSLVYDAPSTGRAQAKAAAACHRRLINQGIDLSAYNTTENEQDFVDLRHVLGIRQWNVYGYSYGTDLTLSLMRDHPDGIRTAIIDSVVPPDIVSLPWTWSSTREGITAVFNECRAQPACNGKYPDLLGLFTKTVQRLEANPIVRRVVPPQGGPAVKVVLDGGTILNMAVGNRPKAEDMPAALFKLANGDPRMFLEARAAGAGVAEVPEQAQGMTQSFVCREWEPYGSPPAILRAGRREFPTLPDSVLINAPQLPFEHELCQVWNVPVGPPSQRVRVRSTIPTLVVSGTIDAKTGARWGRYAASTLPNSTYVRIKGIGHWVIARSPCAQRIFQSFLAHPRSVDTACANAVSGVNFK
;
A
#
# COMPACT_ATOMS: atom_id res chain seq x y z
N MET A 1 63.65 13.47 50.26
CA MET A 1 64.69 12.49 50.75
C MET A 1 65.02 11.56 49.59
N LYS A 2 66.31 11.61 49.24
CA LYS A 2 67.23 10.60 48.66
C LYS A 2 66.76 9.94 47.31
N ASN A 3 67.35 10.33 46.17
CA ASN A 3 68.67 9.96 45.59
C ASN A 3 68.76 8.45 45.26
N ARG A 4 69.02 8.06 43.97
CA ARG A 4 70.28 7.99 43.21
C ARG A 4 69.98 7.34 41.85
N MET A 5 70.23 7.93 40.70
CA MET A 5 71.46 7.96 39.88
C MET A 5 72.24 6.64 39.78
N VAL A 6 72.56 6.26 38.53
CA VAL A 6 73.87 5.92 37.91
C VAL A 6 73.61 5.00 36.67
N ARG A 7 73.94 5.30 35.51
CA ARG A 7 75.09 5.58 34.62
C ARG A 7 75.24 4.52 33.49
N ASN A 8 75.21 5.07 32.29
CA ASN A 8 76.03 4.78 31.09
C ASN A 8 76.72 3.44 30.90
N ARG A 9 76.63 2.88 29.65
CA ARG A 9 77.82 2.65 28.80
C ARG A 9 77.42 2.53 27.32
N PHE A 10 78.20 3.30 26.54
CA PHE A 10 78.29 3.26 25.04
C PHE A 10 78.88 1.95 24.55
N SER A 11 78.51 1.47 23.35
CA SER A 11 79.44 0.85 22.42
C SER A 11 78.90 0.97 21.01
N VAL A 12 79.70 1.62 20.19
CA VAL A 12 79.63 1.76 18.73
C VAL A 12 80.22 0.54 18.10
N VAL A 13 79.60 -0.06 17.02
CA VAL A 13 80.36 -0.68 15.94
C VAL A 13 79.49 -0.93 14.67
N LEU A 14 79.97 -0.36 13.60
CA LEU A 14 80.09 -0.69 12.17
C LEU A 14 78.85 -0.92 11.30
N LEU A 15 78.81 -0.11 10.26
CA LEU A 15 78.09 -0.22 8.97
C LEU A 15 78.42 -1.51 8.23
N SER A 16 77.41 -2.12 7.63
CA SER A 16 77.55 -2.88 6.42
C SER A 16 76.34 -2.63 5.51
N VAL A 17 76.63 -2.02 4.37
CA VAL A 17 75.67 -1.76 3.28
C VAL A 17 75.40 -3.05 2.54
N LEU A 18 74.13 -3.49 2.46
CA LEU A 18 73.72 -4.54 1.50
C LEU A 18 72.46 -4.06 0.81
N ALA A 19 72.59 -3.73 -0.46
CA ALA A 19 71.47 -3.37 -1.32
C ALA A 19 70.67 -4.66 -1.66
N LEU A 20 69.39 -4.72 -1.29
CA LEU A 20 68.46 -5.73 -1.79
C LEU A 20 67.35 -5.03 -2.58
N ALA A 21 67.23 -5.48 -3.85
CA ALA A 21 66.20 -5.06 -4.76
C ALA A 21 64.80 -5.43 -4.21
N ILE A 22 63.93 -4.44 -4.06
CA ILE A 22 62.55 -4.64 -3.68
C ILE A 22 61.75 -4.87 -4.96
N ALA A 23 61.44 -6.14 -5.25
CA ALA A 23 60.41 -6.50 -6.21
C ALA A 23 59.05 -6.23 -5.57
N ALA A 24 58.36 -5.18 -6.03
CA ALA A 24 56.98 -4.89 -5.62
C ALA A 24 56.03 -5.93 -6.23
N CYS A 25 55.70 -6.99 -5.50
CA CYS A 25 54.53 -7.80 -5.73
C CYS A 25 53.31 -7.04 -5.19
N SER A 26 52.55 -6.42 -6.10
CA SER A 26 51.18 -5.97 -5.81
C SER A 26 50.31 -7.22 -5.61
N ALA A 27 50.17 -7.63 -4.35
CA ALA A 27 49.15 -8.58 -3.93
C ALA A 27 47.79 -7.86 -4.00
N GLY A 28 47.12 -8.00 -5.13
CA GLY A 28 45.70 -7.73 -5.22
C GLY A 28 44.98 -8.65 -4.23
N SER A 29 44.41 -8.08 -3.20
CA SER A 29 43.52 -8.79 -2.26
C SER A 29 42.30 -9.24 -3.05
N VAL A 30 42.36 -10.48 -3.56
CA VAL A 30 41.16 -11.19 -3.99
C VAL A 30 40.39 -11.48 -2.72
N PHE A 31 39.38 -10.67 -2.42
CA PHE A 31 38.35 -11.06 -1.48
C PHE A 31 37.62 -12.26 -2.08
N SER A 32 38.03 -13.48 -1.74
CA SER A 32 37.22 -14.66 -1.94
C SER A 32 35.96 -14.49 -1.08
N ALA A 33 34.84 -14.25 -1.73
CA ALA A 33 33.53 -14.38 -1.07
C ALA A 33 33.47 -15.81 -0.49
N GLY A 34 33.21 -15.91 0.82
CA GLY A 34 33.01 -17.19 1.48
C GLY A 34 31.84 -17.95 0.83
N PRO A 35 31.78 -19.28 0.98
CA PRO A 35 30.82 -20.14 0.29
C PRO A 35 29.35 -19.96 0.68
N ASP A 36 28.99 -18.98 1.54
CA ASP A 36 27.65 -18.72 2.06
C ASP A 36 27.04 -17.35 1.64
N ALA A 37 27.66 -16.61 0.71
CA ALA A 37 27.03 -15.38 0.21
C ALA A 37 25.90 -15.77 -0.77
N GLY A 38 24.66 -15.50 -0.38
CA GLY A 38 23.51 -15.64 -1.27
C GLY A 38 23.68 -14.85 -2.59
N PRO A 39 22.80 -15.05 -3.60
CA PRO A 39 22.95 -14.39 -4.89
C PRO A 39 22.96 -12.87 -4.72
N THR A 40 23.99 -12.22 -5.25
CA THR A 40 24.14 -10.76 -5.23
C THR A 40 23.02 -10.11 -6.03
N PRO A 41 22.31 -9.12 -5.47
CA PRO A 41 21.30 -8.35 -6.19
C PRO A 41 21.90 -7.71 -7.46
N ARG A 42 21.14 -7.74 -8.57
CA ARG A 42 21.56 -7.14 -9.84
C ARG A 42 20.36 -6.69 -10.66
N PHE A 43 20.57 -5.72 -11.54
CA PHE A 43 19.58 -5.27 -12.50
C PHE A 43 19.88 -5.88 -13.89
N GLU A 44 18.89 -6.57 -14.45
CA GLU A 44 18.96 -7.17 -15.78
C GLU A 44 18.05 -6.38 -16.74
N PRO A 45 18.59 -5.64 -17.73
CA PRO A 45 17.76 -4.98 -18.74
C PRO A 45 16.89 -5.99 -19.51
N ALA A 46 15.62 -5.61 -19.72
CA ALA A 46 14.66 -6.43 -20.47
C ALA A 46 13.62 -5.52 -21.16
N PRO A 47 12.88 -6.02 -22.16
CA PRO A 47 11.72 -5.32 -22.69
C PRO A 47 10.73 -4.98 -21.60
N CYS A 48 10.02 -3.84 -21.75
CA CYS A 48 8.96 -3.48 -20.83
C CYS A 48 7.82 -4.52 -20.85
N PRO A 49 7.16 -4.76 -19.71
CA PRO A 49 6.05 -5.70 -19.64
C PRO A 49 4.95 -5.35 -20.65
N LYS A 50 4.37 -6.38 -21.25
CA LYS A 50 3.14 -6.24 -22.03
C LYS A 50 1.97 -6.14 -21.08
N THR A 51 1.19 -5.07 -21.21
CA THR A 51 -0.01 -4.82 -20.41
C THR A 51 -1.26 -5.08 -21.24
N PRO A 52 -2.40 -5.48 -20.64
CA PRO A 52 -3.64 -5.73 -21.38
C PRO A 52 -4.04 -4.55 -22.25
N GLU A 53 -4.16 -3.38 -21.64
CA GLU A 53 -4.25 -2.11 -22.36
C GLU A 53 -2.85 -1.51 -22.52
N PRO A 54 -2.42 -1.16 -23.73
CA PRO A 54 -1.07 -0.64 -23.97
C PRO A 54 -0.82 0.66 -23.20
N ILE A 55 0.16 0.65 -22.30
CA ILE A 55 0.61 1.84 -21.56
C ILE A 55 1.62 2.59 -22.43
N LYS A 56 1.20 3.75 -22.96
CA LYS A 56 2.02 4.56 -23.89
C LYS A 56 3.33 5.04 -23.27
N GLU A 57 3.35 5.29 -21.96
CA GLU A 57 4.48 5.76 -21.19
C GLU A 57 5.62 4.74 -21.16
N LEU A 58 5.31 3.44 -21.25
CA LEU A 58 6.30 2.38 -21.30
C LEU A 58 7.11 2.34 -22.60
N LYS A 59 6.61 2.96 -23.70
CA LYS A 59 7.34 3.03 -24.98
C LYS A 59 8.68 3.78 -24.88
N SER A 60 8.77 4.74 -23.95
CA SER A 60 9.98 5.55 -23.71
C SER A 60 10.71 5.14 -22.44
N ALA A 61 10.19 4.18 -21.70
CA ALA A 61 10.79 3.72 -20.46
C ALA A 61 11.99 2.82 -20.68
N ARG A 62 12.92 2.81 -19.74
CA ARG A 62 13.97 1.82 -19.60
C ARG A 62 13.47 0.75 -18.63
N CYS A 63 13.30 -0.48 -19.10
CA CYS A 63 12.76 -1.57 -18.29
C CYS A 63 13.80 -2.67 -18.05
N GLY A 64 13.50 -3.53 -17.08
CA GLY A 64 14.33 -4.68 -16.71
C GLY A 64 13.76 -5.37 -15.47
N PHE A 65 14.58 -6.24 -14.90
CA PHE A 65 14.28 -6.95 -13.67
C PHE A 65 15.33 -6.67 -12.61
N LEU A 66 14.89 -6.37 -11.41
CA LEU A 66 15.71 -6.51 -10.22
C LEU A 66 15.69 -7.97 -9.80
N ILE A 67 16.88 -8.60 -9.75
CA ILE A 67 17.05 -9.99 -9.31
C ILE A 67 17.51 -9.97 -7.87
N VAL A 68 16.76 -10.62 -6.98
CA VAL A 68 17.04 -10.65 -5.53
C VAL A 68 16.76 -12.02 -4.94
N PRO A 69 17.30 -12.35 -3.76
CA PRO A 69 16.89 -13.55 -3.01
C PRO A 69 15.40 -13.50 -2.67
N GLU A 70 14.69 -14.63 -2.78
CA GLU A 70 13.31 -14.73 -2.32
C GLU A 70 13.23 -14.50 -0.81
N ASN A 71 14.07 -15.18 -0.04
CA ASN A 71 14.16 -15.07 1.42
C ASN A 71 15.61 -14.91 1.83
N ARG A 72 15.98 -13.71 2.31
CA ARG A 72 17.37 -13.38 2.69
C ARG A 72 17.81 -14.07 3.98
N SER A 73 16.87 -14.56 4.79
CA SER A 73 17.17 -15.32 5.99
C SER A 73 17.31 -16.83 5.75
N SER A 74 16.93 -17.32 4.58
CA SER A 74 16.95 -18.74 4.22
C SER A 74 18.29 -19.16 3.62
N ARG A 75 18.76 -20.38 3.97
CA ARG A 75 19.90 -21.03 3.28
C ARG A 75 19.53 -21.55 1.88
N LYS A 76 18.23 -21.62 1.56
CA LYS A 76 17.77 -22.01 0.21
C LYS A 76 17.95 -20.83 -0.74
N VAL A 77 18.79 -21.00 -1.73
CA VAL A 77 19.14 -19.96 -2.70
C VAL A 77 18.11 -19.94 -3.83
N ARG A 78 16.88 -19.49 -3.56
CA ARG A 78 15.92 -19.15 -4.60
C ARG A 78 16.02 -17.66 -4.88
N VAL A 79 16.04 -17.28 -6.16
CA VAL A 79 15.96 -15.89 -6.60
C VAL A 79 14.57 -15.59 -7.17
N ILE A 80 14.17 -14.34 -7.04
CA ILE A 80 12.96 -13.81 -7.65
C ILE A 80 13.33 -12.63 -8.56
N ARG A 81 12.42 -12.29 -9.46
CA ARG A 81 12.60 -11.24 -10.47
C ARG A 81 11.49 -10.21 -10.28
N LEU A 82 11.85 -8.96 -10.03
CA LEU A 82 10.90 -7.87 -9.83
C LEU A 82 10.96 -6.94 -11.03
N ALA A 83 9.86 -6.82 -11.77
CA ALA A 83 9.85 -5.96 -12.95
C ALA A 83 10.00 -4.48 -12.55
N VAL A 84 10.87 -3.78 -13.26
CA VAL A 84 11.16 -2.36 -13.04
C VAL A 84 10.95 -1.60 -14.32
N ALA A 85 10.25 -0.46 -14.25
CA ALA A 85 10.12 0.51 -15.33
C ALA A 85 10.62 1.88 -14.85
N ILE A 86 11.56 2.47 -15.58
CA ILE A 86 12.12 3.79 -15.32
C ILE A 86 11.59 4.74 -16.40
N ILE A 87 10.62 5.56 -16.00
CA ILE A 87 9.95 6.51 -16.87
C ILE A 87 10.78 7.80 -16.91
N PRO A 88 11.18 8.29 -18.08
CA PRO A 88 12.02 9.48 -18.19
C PRO A 88 11.30 10.73 -17.65
N SER A 89 12.12 11.68 -17.15
CA SER A 89 11.64 13.03 -16.84
C SER A 89 11.10 13.73 -18.08
N ARG A 90 10.04 14.55 -17.89
CA ARG A 90 9.54 15.44 -18.94
C ARG A 90 10.42 16.67 -19.15
N SER A 91 11.19 17.06 -18.13
CA SER A 91 12.12 18.19 -18.19
C SER A 91 13.53 17.73 -18.56
N ARG A 92 14.27 18.59 -19.27
CA ARG A 92 15.69 18.40 -19.58
C ARG A 92 16.47 19.67 -19.22
N PRO A 93 17.51 19.56 -18.40
CA PRO A 93 17.98 18.36 -17.71
C PRO A 93 17.02 17.89 -16.62
N ALA A 94 17.01 16.59 -16.36
CA ALA A 94 16.30 16.02 -15.22
C ALA A 94 17.05 16.33 -13.91
N GLN A 95 16.31 16.43 -12.81
CA GLN A 95 16.92 16.47 -11.47
C GLN A 95 17.56 15.09 -11.14
N PRO A 96 18.69 15.05 -10.41
CA PRO A 96 19.46 13.83 -10.21
C PRO A 96 18.88 12.88 -9.15
N ASP A 97 17.79 13.26 -8.48
CA ASP A 97 17.14 12.55 -7.39
C ASP A 97 15.76 12.02 -7.85
N PRO A 98 15.67 10.82 -8.46
CA PRO A 98 14.43 10.28 -9.01
C PRO A 98 13.36 10.07 -7.93
N VAL A 99 12.11 9.91 -8.36
CA VAL A 99 11.02 9.45 -7.50
C VAL A 99 10.86 7.95 -7.68
N VAL A 100 10.89 7.17 -6.61
CA VAL A 100 10.50 5.76 -6.61
C VAL A 100 9.11 5.61 -6.01
N PHE A 101 8.27 4.83 -6.67
CA PHE A 101 6.88 4.60 -6.25
C PHE A 101 6.75 3.27 -5.49
N ALA A 102 6.16 3.33 -4.31
CA ALA A 102 5.73 2.19 -3.50
C ALA A 102 4.20 2.08 -3.57
N ALA A 103 3.73 1.09 -4.33
CA ALA A 103 2.31 0.87 -4.58
C ALA A 103 1.54 0.40 -3.35
N GLY A 104 0.23 0.51 -3.43
CA GLY A 104 -0.72 0.11 -2.39
C GLY A 104 -1.07 -1.38 -2.37
N GLY A 105 -2.26 -1.67 -1.91
CA GLY A 105 -2.81 -3.00 -1.72
C GLY A 105 -2.77 -3.42 -0.25
N PRO A 106 -1.83 -4.29 0.21
CA PRO A 106 -0.65 -4.83 -0.49
C PRO A 106 -1.00 -5.70 -1.69
N GLY A 107 -0.09 -5.78 -2.65
CA GLY A 107 -0.25 -6.67 -3.80
C GLY A 107 -0.69 -5.99 -5.11
N GLU A 108 -0.88 -4.65 -5.13
CA GLU A 108 -1.23 -3.91 -6.35
C GLU A 108 -0.13 -3.99 -7.41
N ALA A 109 -0.56 -4.05 -8.67
CA ALA A 109 0.32 -4.11 -9.83
C ALA A 109 0.87 -2.72 -10.19
N ALA A 110 1.94 -2.27 -9.53
CA ALA A 110 2.50 -0.92 -9.63
C ALA A 110 2.69 -0.41 -11.08
N ILE A 111 3.04 -1.29 -12.02
CA ILE A 111 3.24 -0.92 -13.43
C ILE A 111 1.93 -0.45 -14.08
N LEU A 112 0.78 -0.98 -13.67
CA LEU A 112 -0.53 -0.54 -14.15
C LEU A 112 -0.88 0.88 -13.68
N ASP A 113 -0.25 1.38 -12.63
CA ASP A 113 -0.45 2.73 -12.11
C ASP A 113 0.30 3.80 -12.92
N THR A 114 1.17 3.41 -13.84
CA THR A 114 2.01 4.33 -14.64
C THR A 114 1.21 5.48 -15.27
N PRO A 115 0.05 5.26 -15.92
CA PRO A 115 -0.71 6.36 -16.53
C PRO A 115 -1.19 7.39 -15.50
N PHE A 116 -1.64 6.94 -14.32
CA PHE A 116 -2.11 7.83 -13.24
C PHE A 116 -0.97 8.66 -12.67
N LEU A 117 0.19 8.03 -12.41
CA LEU A 117 1.38 8.69 -11.88
C LEU A 117 1.93 9.73 -12.86
N VAL A 118 2.01 9.39 -14.13
CA VAL A 118 2.48 10.30 -15.18
C VAL A 118 1.47 11.43 -15.43
N HIS A 119 0.16 11.13 -15.40
CA HIS A 119 -0.88 12.17 -15.47
C HIS A 119 -0.79 13.16 -14.29
N ALA A 120 -0.56 12.64 -13.08
CA ALA A 120 -0.33 13.45 -11.88
C ALA A 120 0.98 14.27 -11.93
N GLY A 121 1.81 14.06 -12.95
CA GLY A 121 3.05 14.80 -13.16
C GLY A 121 4.20 14.35 -12.24
N ILE A 122 4.17 13.12 -11.72
CA ILE A 122 5.23 12.62 -10.83
C ILE A 122 6.60 12.65 -11.51
N ASN A 123 6.64 12.37 -12.83
CA ASN A 123 7.86 12.46 -13.64
C ASN A 123 8.11 13.86 -14.25
N ARG A 124 7.56 14.94 -13.69
CA ARG A 124 7.67 16.27 -14.29
C ARG A 124 9.12 16.72 -14.46
N ASN A 125 9.91 16.66 -13.39
CA ASN A 125 11.28 17.17 -13.33
C ASN A 125 12.30 16.07 -12.95
N ARG A 126 11.86 14.84 -12.70
CA ARG A 126 12.65 13.70 -12.22
C ARG A 126 12.24 12.45 -12.95
N GLU A 127 13.13 11.48 -13.06
CA GLU A 127 12.72 10.13 -13.46
C GLU A 127 11.76 9.55 -12.43
N LEU A 128 10.81 8.76 -12.90
CA LEU A 128 9.90 7.98 -12.05
C LEU A 128 10.28 6.51 -12.18
N ILE A 129 10.63 5.90 -11.06
CA ILE A 129 10.96 4.48 -10.96
C ILE A 129 9.77 3.75 -10.39
N ILE A 130 9.27 2.76 -11.13
CA ILE A 130 8.17 1.90 -10.74
C ILE A 130 8.70 0.48 -10.67
N MET A 131 8.60 -0.15 -9.51
CA MET A 131 8.97 -1.55 -9.31
C MET A 131 7.73 -2.34 -8.91
N SER A 132 7.44 -3.42 -9.65
CA SER A 132 6.51 -4.44 -9.16
C SER A 132 7.10 -5.03 -7.89
N GLN A 133 6.42 -4.80 -6.77
CA GLN A 133 6.83 -5.38 -5.49
C GLN A 133 6.84 -6.90 -5.57
N ARG A 134 7.61 -7.57 -4.69
CA ARG A 134 7.68 -9.04 -4.68
C ARG A 134 6.30 -9.69 -4.65
N GLY A 135 6.10 -10.68 -5.49
CA GLY A 135 4.84 -11.40 -5.60
C GLY A 135 3.71 -10.67 -6.33
N THR A 136 3.93 -9.45 -6.84
CA THR A 136 2.91 -8.74 -7.62
C THR A 136 3.01 -9.05 -9.11
N LEU A 137 1.98 -8.72 -9.87
CA LEU A 137 1.93 -8.90 -11.31
C LEU A 137 3.16 -8.31 -12.00
N TYR A 138 3.68 -9.00 -13.01
CA TYR A 138 4.94 -8.76 -13.74
C TYR A 138 6.22 -9.11 -12.96
N GLY A 139 6.13 -9.55 -11.70
CA GLY A 139 7.22 -10.22 -10.98
C GLY A 139 7.24 -11.73 -11.27
N GLU A 140 8.36 -12.39 -10.95
CA GLU A 140 8.51 -13.83 -11.06
C GLU A 140 9.07 -14.39 -9.74
N PRO A 141 8.24 -15.14 -8.96
CA PRO A 141 6.85 -15.50 -9.26
C PRO A 141 5.90 -14.33 -9.00
N ASP A 142 4.75 -14.31 -9.72
CA ASP A 142 3.57 -13.61 -9.25
C ASP A 142 2.76 -14.52 -8.30
N LEU A 143 2.14 -13.93 -7.30
CA LEU A 143 1.32 -14.63 -6.31
C LEU A 143 -0.17 -14.40 -6.57
N ASN A 144 -0.57 -14.40 -7.84
CA ASN A 144 -1.97 -14.34 -8.22
C ASN A 144 -2.72 -15.57 -7.72
N CYS A 145 -3.96 -15.36 -7.28
CA CYS A 145 -4.85 -16.40 -6.76
C CYS A 145 -6.14 -16.46 -7.56
N PRO A 146 -6.17 -17.10 -8.74
CA PRO A 146 -7.39 -17.26 -9.52
C PRO A 146 -8.54 -17.87 -8.71
N GLU A 147 -8.23 -18.65 -7.70
CA GLU A 147 -9.20 -19.25 -6.77
C GLU A 147 -9.93 -18.19 -5.94
N LEU A 148 -9.19 -17.19 -5.43
CA LEU A 148 -9.75 -16.05 -4.71
C LEU A 148 -10.44 -15.07 -5.66
N ASP A 149 -9.88 -14.82 -6.84
CA ASP A 149 -10.51 -13.95 -7.84
C ASP A 149 -11.88 -14.47 -8.25
N GLN A 150 -12.01 -15.79 -8.47
CA GLN A 150 -13.28 -16.44 -8.72
C GLN A 150 -14.25 -16.34 -7.53
N TYR A 151 -13.75 -16.40 -6.30
CA TYR A 151 -14.57 -16.18 -5.11
C TYR A 151 -15.09 -14.74 -5.08
N TYR A 152 -14.22 -13.73 -5.24
CA TYR A 152 -14.63 -12.32 -5.22
C TYR A 152 -15.61 -11.97 -6.33
N ALA A 153 -15.42 -12.50 -7.52
CA ALA A 153 -16.37 -12.36 -8.63
C ALA A 153 -17.78 -12.88 -8.29
N ARG A 154 -17.87 -13.94 -7.49
CA ARG A 154 -19.15 -14.54 -7.04
C ARG A 154 -19.69 -13.92 -5.75
N GLN A 155 -18.87 -13.19 -5.00
CA GLN A 155 -19.25 -12.58 -3.72
C GLN A 155 -20.48 -11.65 -3.86
N VAL A 156 -20.70 -11.08 -5.05
CA VAL A 156 -21.88 -10.23 -5.32
C VAL A 156 -23.20 -10.96 -5.08
N SER A 157 -23.21 -12.29 -5.17
CA SER A 157 -24.38 -13.16 -5.00
C SER A 157 -24.54 -13.78 -3.62
N LEU A 158 -23.62 -13.45 -2.68
CA LEU A 158 -23.59 -14.01 -1.33
C LEU A 158 -24.04 -12.95 -0.31
N VAL A 159 -24.58 -13.41 0.82
CA VAL A 159 -24.79 -12.56 2.00
C VAL A 159 -23.41 -12.22 2.57
N TYR A 160 -23.11 -10.92 2.70
CA TYR A 160 -21.75 -10.43 2.90
C TYR A 160 -21.11 -10.98 4.18
N ASP A 161 -21.81 -10.88 5.31
CA ASP A 161 -21.30 -11.25 6.63
C ASP A 161 -21.70 -12.68 7.07
N ALA A 162 -22.24 -13.51 6.18
CA ALA A 162 -22.64 -14.86 6.53
C ALA A 162 -21.43 -15.79 6.77
N PRO A 163 -21.45 -16.63 7.82
CA PRO A 163 -20.36 -17.59 8.07
C PRO A 163 -20.07 -18.52 6.88
N SER A 164 -21.08 -18.82 6.05
CA SER A 164 -20.90 -19.60 4.81
C SER A 164 -20.04 -18.86 3.79
N THR A 165 -20.11 -17.53 3.75
CA THR A 165 -19.31 -16.68 2.88
C THR A 165 -17.84 -16.71 3.32
N GLY A 166 -17.57 -16.61 4.63
CA GLY A 166 -16.22 -16.77 5.17
C GLY A 166 -15.63 -18.16 4.91
N ARG A 167 -16.40 -19.23 5.09
CA ARG A 167 -15.92 -20.57 4.75
C ARG A 167 -15.60 -20.75 3.27
N ALA A 168 -16.37 -20.11 2.38
CA ALA A 168 -16.09 -20.15 0.94
C ALA A 168 -14.80 -19.38 0.60
N GLN A 169 -14.56 -18.24 1.25
CA GLN A 169 -13.32 -17.47 1.13
C GLN A 169 -12.11 -18.28 1.61
N ALA A 170 -12.18 -18.85 2.82
CA ALA A 170 -11.10 -19.65 3.39
C ALA A 170 -10.80 -20.88 2.53
N LYS A 171 -11.83 -21.53 1.94
CA LYS A 171 -11.63 -22.64 0.99
C LYS A 171 -10.87 -22.22 -0.26
N ALA A 172 -11.20 -21.06 -0.83
CA ALA A 172 -10.51 -20.52 -2.01
C ALA A 172 -9.04 -20.16 -1.65
N ALA A 173 -8.83 -19.50 -0.49
CA ALA A 173 -7.51 -19.19 0.02
C ALA A 173 -6.65 -20.44 0.25
N ALA A 174 -7.20 -21.49 0.86
CA ALA A 174 -6.50 -22.76 1.06
C ALA A 174 -6.11 -23.43 -0.27
N ALA A 175 -6.90 -23.29 -1.32
CA ALA A 175 -6.58 -23.83 -2.64
C ALA A 175 -5.41 -23.05 -3.27
N CYS A 176 -5.43 -21.72 -3.23
CA CYS A 176 -4.34 -20.88 -3.69
C CYS A 176 -3.06 -21.17 -2.90
N HIS A 177 -3.11 -21.16 -1.57
CA HIS A 177 -1.98 -21.48 -0.70
C HIS A 177 -1.29 -22.79 -1.10
N ARG A 178 -2.06 -23.89 -1.22
CA ARG A 178 -1.52 -25.20 -1.64
C ARG A 178 -0.85 -25.15 -3.01
N ARG A 179 -1.42 -24.43 -3.97
CA ARG A 179 -0.82 -24.29 -5.29
C ARG A 179 0.51 -23.56 -5.23
N LEU A 180 0.58 -22.45 -4.51
CA LEU A 180 1.81 -21.65 -4.38
C LEU A 180 2.94 -22.40 -3.66
N ILE A 181 2.64 -23.07 -2.54
CA ILE A 181 3.67 -23.86 -1.84
C ILE A 181 4.11 -25.09 -2.64
N ASN A 182 3.22 -25.71 -3.45
CA ASN A 182 3.60 -26.79 -4.35
C ASN A 182 4.54 -26.34 -5.48
N GLN A 183 4.57 -25.04 -5.81
CA GLN A 183 5.52 -24.40 -6.69
C GLN A 183 6.87 -24.08 -5.99
N GLY A 184 6.99 -24.45 -4.72
CA GLY A 184 8.18 -24.20 -3.89
C GLY A 184 8.33 -22.75 -3.44
N ILE A 185 7.27 -21.94 -3.48
CA ILE A 185 7.28 -20.54 -3.05
C ILE A 185 7.29 -20.48 -1.52
N ASP A 186 8.18 -19.66 -0.96
CA ASP A 186 8.22 -19.37 0.46
C ASP A 186 7.34 -18.15 0.78
N LEU A 187 6.04 -18.40 1.08
CA LEU A 187 5.07 -17.35 1.36
C LEU A 187 5.45 -16.46 2.54
N SER A 188 6.30 -16.94 3.46
CA SER A 188 6.79 -16.15 4.59
C SER A 188 7.73 -15.01 4.20
N ALA A 189 8.30 -15.07 2.99
CA ALA A 189 9.21 -14.08 2.44
C ALA A 189 8.51 -12.92 1.73
N TYR A 190 7.18 -12.95 1.59
CA TYR A 190 6.40 -11.87 0.96
C TYR A 190 5.81 -10.96 2.04
N ASN A 191 6.67 -10.08 2.56
CA ASN A 191 6.43 -9.25 3.74
C ASN A 191 7.13 -7.88 3.61
N THR A 192 6.85 -6.95 4.53
CA THR A 192 7.39 -5.58 4.48
C THR A 192 8.92 -5.55 4.56
N THR A 193 9.54 -6.32 5.47
CA THR A 193 11.01 -6.32 5.64
C THR A 193 11.75 -6.74 4.36
N GLU A 194 11.28 -7.79 3.70
CA GLU A 194 11.88 -8.24 2.44
C GLU A 194 11.61 -7.22 1.31
N ASN A 195 10.41 -6.57 1.30
CA ASN A 195 10.13 -5.47 0.37
C ASN A 195 11.05 -4.26 0.57
N GLU A 196 11.29 -3.86 1.83
CA GLU A 196 12.22 -2.77 2.15
C GLU A 196 13.60 -3.05 1.56
N GLN A 197 14.11 -4.27 1.77
CA GLN A 197 15.41 -4.66 1.25
C GLN A 197 15.45 -4.66 -0.28
N ASP A 198 14.34 -5.00 -0.96
CA ASP A 198 14.25 -4.91 -2.42
C ASP A 198 14.41 -3.45 -2.92
N PHE A 199 13.81 -2.49 -2.20
CA PHE A 199 14.02 -1.06 -2.52
C PHE A 199 15.47 -0.64 -2.29
N VAL A 200 16.09 -1.07 -1.19
CA VAL A 200 17.51 -0.79 -0.91
C VAL A 200 18.40 -1.35 -2.02
N ASP A 201 18.17 -2.60 -2.39
CA ASP A 201 18.92 -3.28 -3.45
C ASP A 201 18.74 -2.58 -4.80
N LEU A 202 17.48 -2.19 -5.14
CA LEU A 202 17.19 -1.43 -6.36
C LEU A 202 17.97 -0.13 -6.42
N ARG A 203 18.00 0.63 -5.34
CA ARG A 203 18.75 1.88 -5.26
C ARG A 203 20.24 1.65 -5.54
N HIS A 204 20.81 0.63 -4.92
CA HIS A 204 22.24 0.33 -5.04
C HIS A 204 22.61 -0.16 -6.45
N VAL A 205 21.87 -1.11 -7.02
CA VAL A 205 22.19 -1.65 -8.36
C VAL A 205 21.97 -0.64 -9.48
N LEU A 206 21.09 0.37 -9.27
CA LEU A 206 20.92 1.48 -10.21
C LEU A 206 21.93 2.62 -9.98
N GLY A 207 22.80 2.53 -8.96
CA GLY A 207 23.79 3.57 -8.64
C GLY A 207 23.18 4.88 -8.16
N ILE A 208 21.97 4.85 -7.61
CA ILE A 208 21.24 6.05 -7.18
C ILE A 208 21.75 6.49 -5.80
N ARG A 209 22.38 7.68 -5.74
CA ARG A 209 22.87 8.23 -4.50
C ARG A 209 21.75 8.63 -3.55
N GLN A 210 20.77 9.38 -4.07
CA GLN A 210 19.58 9.82 -3.32
C GLN A 210 18.34 9.74 -4.21
N TRP A 211 17.20 9.42 -3.61
CA TRP A 211 15.90 9.41 -4.25
C TRP A 211 14.80 9.97 -3.34
N ASN A 212 13.62 10.15 -3.90
CA ASN A 212 12.41 10.55 -3.19
C ASN A 212 11.46 9.34 -3.20
N VAL A 213 11.02 8.90 -2.03
CA VAL A 213 10.13 7.74 -1.92
C VAL A 213 8.68 8.22 -1.83
N TYR A 214 7.85 7.79 -2.79
CA TYR A 214 6.43 8.09 -2.79
C TYR A 214 5.63 6.81 -2.52
N GLY A 215 5.06 6.71 -1.33
CA GLY A 215 4.17 5.63 -0.93
C GLY A 215 2.71 6.04 -0.95
N TYR A 216 1.86 5.11 -1.36
CA TYR A 216 0.42 5.24 -1.39
C TYR A 216 -0.23 4.04 -0.68
N SER A 217 -1.23 4.28 0.21
CA SER A 217 -1.95 3.21 0.93
C SER A 217 -0.96 2.30 1.70
N TYR A 218 -0.96 0.97 1.47
CA TYR A 218 0.07 0.07 2.02
C TYR A 218 1.50 0.55 1.70
N GLY A 219 1.74 1.11 0.53
CA GLY A 219 3.05 1.68 0.20
C GLY A 219 3.53 2.75 1.17
N THR A 220 2.64 3.34 1.99
CA THR A 220 3.02 4.26 3.07
C THR A 220 3.56 3.54 4.29
N ASP A 221 3.03 2.35 4.61
CA ASP A 221 3.59 1.46 5.63
C ASP A 221 5.03 1.09 5.24
N LEU A 222 5.23 0.61 4.00
CA LEU A 222 6.55 0.33 3.44
C LEU A 222 7.48 1.56 3.44
N THR A 223 6.97 2.74 3.04
CA THR A 223 7.77 3.98 3.04
C THR A 223 8.20 4.40 4.45
N LEU A 224 7.28 4.32 5.42
CA LEU A 224 7.57 4.62 6.82
C LEU A 224 8.58 3.63 7.40
N SER A 225 8.45 2.34 7.08
CA SER A 225 9.38 1.31 7.47
C SER A 225 10.77 1.54 6.87
N LEU A 226 10.88 1.87 5.57
CA LEU A 226 12.13 2.29 4.92
C LEU A 226 12.78 3.50 5.62
N MET A 227 11.97 4.49 6.03
CA MET A 227 12.49 5.67 6.76
C MET A 227 13.03 5.31 8.15
N ARG A 228 12.54 4.25 8.78
CA ARG A 228 12.97 3.75 10.08
C ARG A 228 14.23 2.89 9.96
N ASP A 229 14.20 1.91 9.07
CA ASP A 229 15.16 0.81 9.02
C ASP A 229 16.28 1.05 8.00
N HIS A 230 16.01 1.82 6.92
CA HIS A 230 16.92 2.10 5.82
C HIS A 230 16.90 3.58 5.37
N PRO A 231 17.16 4.55 6.29
CA PRO A 231 17.03 5.97 6.00
C PRO A 231 18.02 6.49 4.96
N ASP A 232 19.13 5.77 4.75
CA ASP A 232 20.21 6.21 3.88
C ASP A 232 19.79 6.33 2.42
N GLY A 233 20.08 7.49 1.82
CA GLY A 233 19.74 7.79 0.44
C GLY A 233 18.28 8.24 0.23
N ILE A 234 17.45 8.30 1.26
CA ILE A 234 16.13 8.93 1.17
C ILE A 234 16.29 10.45 1.35
N ARG A 235 16.10 11.20 0.26
CA ARG A 235 16.12 12.67 0.30
C ARG A 235 14.82 13.22 0.90
N THR A 236 13.69 12.70 0.46
CA THR A 236 12.35 13.05 0.95
C THR A 236 11.43 11.83 0.90
N ALA A 237 10.39 11.84 1.73
CA ALA A 237 9.32 10.87 1.67
C ALA A 237 7.96 11.56 1.41
N ILE A 238 7.11 10.93 0.62
CA ILE A 238 5.74 11.34 0.39
C ILE A 238 4.85 10.17 0.77
N ILE A 239 3.92 10.37 1.70
CA ILE A 239 2.98 9.35 2.15
C ILE A 239 1.55 9.84 1.95
N ASP A 240 0.85 9.17 1.04
CA ASP A 240 -0.50 9.50 0.58
C ASP A 240 -1.49 8.43 1.01
N SER A 241 -2.56 8.81 1.73
CA SER A 241 -3.55 7.87 2.23
C SER A 241 -2.92 6.86 3.21
N VAL A 242 -2.49 7.38 4.35
CA VAL A 242 -1.46 6.80 5.24
C VAL A 242 -1.93 5.58 6.02
N VAL A 243 -1.11 4.54 6.05
CA VAL A 243 -1.18 3.37 6.94
C VAL A 243 0.06 3.36 7.84
N PRO A 244 -0.02 3.75 9.12
CA PRO A 244 1.12 3.68 10.03
C PRO A 244 1.41 2.24 10.46
N PRO A 245 2.69 1.79 10.47
CA PRO A 245 3.05 0.38 10.74
C PRO A 245 2.69 -0.12 12.15
N ASP A 246 2.60 0.79 13.13
CA ASP A 246 2.32 0.45 14.54
C ASP A 246 0.81 0.35 14.85
N ILE A 247 -0.06 0.66 13.91
CA ILE A 247 -1.51 0.55 14.08
C ILE A 247 -1.96 -0.90 13.86
N VAL A 248 -2.80 -1.41 14.76
CA VAL A 248 -3.52 -2.67 14.57
C VAL A 248 -4.58 -2.46 13.51
N SER A 249 -4.30 -2.85 12.27
CA SER A 249 -5.06 -2.45 11.10
C SER A 249 -6.52 -2.92 11.10
N LEU A 250 -6.80 -4.18 11.45
CA LEU A 250 -8.16 -4.72 11.36
C LEU A 250 -9.17 -4.00 12.27
N PRO A 251 -8.97 -3.86 13.60
CA PRO A 251 -9.88 -3.07 14.45
C PRO A 251 -9.88 -1.58 14.12
N TRP A 252 -8.75 -1.02 13.67
CA TRP A 252 -8.63 0.41 13.39
C TRP A 252 -9.31 0.84 12.09
N THR A 253 -9.59 -0.09 11.16
CA THR A 253 -10.37 0.19 9.94
C THR A 253 -11.73 0.80 10.27
N TRP A 254 -12.37 0.39 11.38
CA TRP A 254 -13.64 0.97 11.85
C TRP A 254 -13.57 2.47 12.04
N SER A 255 -12.46 2.97 12.60
CA SER A 255 -12.30 4.41 12.83
C SER A 255 -12.17 5.20 11.52
N SER A 256 -11.46 4.67 10.52
CA SER A 256 -11.37 5.27 9.18
C SER A 256 -12.70 5.21 8.45
N THR A 257 -13.39 4.08 8.55
CA THR A 257 -14.74 3.89 7.98
C THR A 257 -15.72 4.94 8.52
N ARG A 258 -15.75 5.12 9.84
CA ARG A 258 -16.59 6.15 10.47
C ARG A 258 -16.23 7.55 10.01
N GLU A 259 -14.94 7.88 10.00
CA GLU A 259 -14.44 9.20 9.61
C GLU A 259 -14.84 9.53 8.16
N GLY A 260 -14.55 8.64 7.19
CA GLY A 260 -14.82 8.88 5.78
C GLY A 260 -16.31 8.95 5.44
N ILE A 261 -17.11 7.99 5.94
CA ILE A 261 -18.58 7.98 5.71
C ILE A 261 -19.22 9.25 6.29
N THR A 262 -18.88 9.59 7.55
CA THR A 262 -19.46 10.80 8.17
C THR A 262 -18.99 12.08 7.52
N ALA A 263 -17.78 12.11 6.94
CA ALA A 263 -17.29 13.27 6.20
C ALA A 263 -18.17 13.55 4.98
N VAL A 264 -18.51 12.54 4.18
CA VAL A 264 -19.44 12.68 3.03
C VAL A 264 -20.77 13.25 3.48
N PHE A 265 -21.37 12.70 4.55
CA PHE A 265 -22.66 13.14 5.05
C PHE A 265 -22.62 14.57 5.64
N ASN A 266 -21.52 14.91 6.33
CA ASN A 266 -21.32 16.27 6.85
C ASN A 266 -21.11 17.30 5.74
N GLU A 267 -20.43 16.95 4.66
CA GLU A 267 -20.27 17.84 3.49
C GLU A 267 -21.62 18.09 2.82
N CYS A 268 -22.52 17.08 2.71
CA CYS A 268 -23.90 17.28 2.24
C CYS A 268 -24.69 18.18 3.21
N ARG A 269 -24.61 17.90 4.50
CA ARG A 269 -25.30 18.71 5.53
C ARG A 269 -24.88 20.18 5.50
N ALA A 270 -23.64 20.48 5.16
CA ALA A 270 -23.12 21.84 5.04
C ALA A 270 -23.60 22.58 3.78
N GLN A 271 -24.20 21.89 2.80
CA GLN A 271 -24.73 22.45 1.57
C GLN A 271 -26.27 22.52 1.65
N PRO A 272 -26.88 23.72 1.69
CA PRO A 272 -28.34 23.88 1.89
C PRO A 272 -29.18 23.07 0.92
N ALA A 273 -28.79 23.03 -0.36
CA ALA A 273 -29.50 22.28 -1.41
C ALA A 273 -29.46 20.76 -1.16
N CYS A 274 -28.31 20.21 -0.74
CA CYS A 274 -28.17 18.79 -0.40
C CYS A 274 -28.90 18.45 0.90
N ASN A 275 -28.70 19.25 1.97
CA ASN A 275 -29.33 19.01 3.26
C ASN A 275 -30.88 19.13 3.21
N GLY A 276 -31.39 20.05 2.39
CA GLY A 276 -32.84 20.19 2.20
C GLY A 276 -33.49 18.97 1.53
N LYS A 277 -32.76 18.30 0.61
CA LYS A 277 -33.23 17.09 -0.04
C LYS A 277 -33.01 15.82 0.80
N TYR A 278 -31.91 15.75 1.56
CA TYR A 278 -31.43 14.56 2.23
C TYR A 278 -31.04 14.86 3.70
N PRO A 279 -31.99 15.23 4.55
CA PRO A 279 -31.70 15.46 5.96
C PRO A 279 -31.34 14.16 6.67
N ASP A 280 -30.51 14.23 7.72
CA ASP A 280 -30.10 13.11 8.57
C ASP A 280 -29.60 11.86 7.81
N LEU A 281 -28.67 12.06 6.91
CA LEU A 281 -28.08 10.95 6.12
C LEU A 281 -27.46 9.86 6.99
N LEU A 282 -26.92 10.19 8.17
CA LEU A 282 -26.34 9.19 9.06
C LEU A 282 -27.41 8.29 9.68
N GLY A 283 -28.51 8.87 10.14
CA GLY A 283 -29.66 8.10 10.64
C GLY A 283 -30.29 7.26 9.53
N LEU A 284 -30.42 7.81 8.32
CA LEU A 284 -30.91 7.10 7.16
C LEU A 284 -30.01 5.92 6.79
N PHE A 285 -28.69 6.12 6.75
CA PHE A 285 -27.70 5.08 6.51
C PHE A 285 -27.80 3.95 7.54
N THR A 286 -27.82 4.30 8.83
CA THR A 286 -27.91 3.34 9.93
C THR A 286 -29.19 2.48 9.84
N LYS A 287 -30.37 3.12 9.68
CA LYS A 287 -31.64 2.41 9.51
C LYS A 287 -31.65 1.53 8.27
N THR A 288 -31.02 1.98 7.17
CA THR A 288 -30.94 1.20 5.93
C THR A 288 -30.08 -0.04 6.12
N VAL A 289 -28.90 0.07 6.77
CA VAL A 289 -28.04 -1.05 7.12
C VAL A 289 -28.79 -2.06 8.00
N GLN A 290 -29.44 -1.60 9.09
CA GLN A 290 -30.22 -2.46 9.99
C GLN A 290 -31.34 -3.21 9.25
N ARG A 291 -32.11 -2.51 8.42
CA ARG A 291 -33.23 -3.08 7.65
C ARG A 291 -32.74 -4.15 6.66
N LEU A 292 -31.65 -3.86 5.94
CA LEU A 292 -31.13 -4.78 4.93
C LEU A 292 -30.37 -5.95 5.53
N GLU A 293 -29.80 -5.78 6.72
CA GLU A 293 -29.22 -6.92 7.46
C GLU A 293 -30.29 -7.90 7.87
N ALA A 294 -31.44 -7.41 8.35
CA ALA A 294 -32.58 -8.27 8.71
C ALA A 294 -33.32 -8.85 7.48
N ASN A 295 -33.40 -8.09 6.39
CA ASN A 295 -34.18 -8.45 5.19
C ASN A 295 -33.39 -8.08 3.92
N PRO A 296 -32.46 -8.90 3.46
CA PRO A 296 -31.65 -8.65 2.29
C PRO A 296 -32.48 -8.55 1.00
N ILE A 297 -32.09 -7.62 0.12
CA ILE A 297 -32.65 -7.53 -1.23
C ILE A 297 -31.89 -8.48 -2.13
N VAL A 298 -32.61 -9.37 -2.82
CA VAL A 298 -32.06 -10.29 -3.80
C VAL A 298 -32.70 -10.01 -5.17
N ARG A 299 -31.87 -9.70 -6.19
CA ARG A 299 -32.32 -9.42 -7.55
C ARG A 299 -31.37 -10.03 -8.57
N ARG A 300 -31.87 -10.26 -9.80
CA ARG A 300 -31.03 -10.52 -10.97
C ARG A 300 -30.82 -9.20 -11.71
N VAL A 301 -29.56 -8.86 -11.99
CA VAL A 301 -29.15 -7.59 -12.57
C VAL A 301 -28.17 -7.87 -13.71
N VAL A 302 -28.34 -7.22 -14.84
CA VAL A 302 -27.35 -7.20 -15.91
C VAL A 302 -26.23 -6.26 -15.48
N PRO A 303 -24.96 -6.72 -15.41
CA PRO A 303 -23.84 -5.86 -15.05
C PRO A 303 -23.71 -4.68 -16.03
N PRO A 304 -23.26 -3.50 -15.56
CA PRO A 304 -23.09 -2.31 -16.42
C PRO A 304 -22.15 -2.54 -17.62
N GLN A 305 -21.18 -3.43 -17.47
CA GLN A 305 -20.25 -3.84 -18.53
C GLN A 305 -20.88 -4.84 -19.53
N GLY A 306 -22.16 -5.21 -19.37
CA GLY A 306 -22.84 -6.18 -20.19
C GLY A 306 -22.71 -7.62 -19.71
N GLY A 307 -23.20 -8.57 -20.51
CA GLY A 307 -23.18 -9.98 -20.19
C GLY A 307 -24.50 -10.50 -19.59
N PRO A 308 -24.54 -11.77 -19.09
CA PRO A 308 -25.73 -12.36 -18.50
C PRO A 308 -26.12 -11.72 -17.19
N ALA A 309 -27.42 -11.68 -16.88
CA ALA A 309 -27.91 -11.21 -15.60
C ALA A 309 -27.39 -12.09 -14.45
N VAL A 310 -26.76 -11.48 -13.46
CA VAL A 310 -26.19 -12.13 -12.27
C VAL A 310 -27.12 -11.95 -11.06
N LYS A 311 -27.10 -12.91 -10.13
CA LYS A 311 -27.74 -12.73 -8.82
C LYS A 311 -26.93 -11.70 -8.02
N VAL A 312 -27.60 -10.69 -7.46
CA VAL A 312 -27.01 -9.69 -6.58
C VAL A 312 -27.74 -9.71 -5.24
N VAL A 313 -26.98 -9.69 -4.14
CA VAL A 313 -27.47 -9.57 -2.78
C VAL A 313 -27.03 -8.23 -2.21
N LEU A 314 -27.99 -7.47 -1.66
CA LEU A 314 -27.74 -6.28 -0.86
C LEU A 314 -28.22 -6.54 0.57
N ASP A 315 -27.32 -6.74 1.48
CA ASP A 315 -27.50 -6.83 2.93
C ASP A 315 -26.82 -5.64 3.64
N GLY A 316 -26.89 -5.60 4.95
CA GLY A 316 -26.35 -4.50 5.75
C GLY A 316 -24.83 -4.34 5.57
N GLY A 317 -24.11 -5.46 5.64
CA GLY A 317 -22.66 -5.48 5.44
C GLY A 317 -22.25 -5.03 4.05
N THR A 318 -22.99 -5.45 3.01
CA THR A 318 -22.78 -4.96 1.64
C THR A 318 -22.90 -3.44 1.54
N ILE A 319 -23.97 -2.84 2.12
CA ILE A 319 -24.16 -1.38 2.07
C ILE A 319 -23.02 -0.64 2.76
N LEU A 320 -22.60 -1.12 3.93
CA LEU A 320 -21.46 -0.54 4.65
C LEU A 320 -20.19 -0.57 3.80
N ASN A 321 -19.84 -1.73 3.24
CA ASN A 321 -18.62 -1.88 2.45
C ASN A 321 -18.66 -1.12 1.13
N MET A 322 -19.83 -1.00 0.50
CA MET A 322 -20.00 -0.16 -0.68
C MET A 322 -19.78 1.33 -0.34
N ALA A 323 -20.23 1.80 0.82
CA ALA A 323 -19.99 3.16 1.28
C ALA A 323 -18.48 3.42 1.54
N VAL A 324 -17.77 2.45 2.12
CA VAL A 324 -16.31 2.51 2.29
C VAL A 324 -15.60 2.61 0.94
N GLY A 325 -16.05 1.88 -0.06
CA GLY A 325 -15.51 1.88 -1.42
C GLY A 325 -15.94 3.06 -2.30
N ASN A 326 -16.73 4.03 -1.78
CA ASN A 326 -17.38 5.07 -2.58
C ASN A 326 -18.18 4.51 -3.76
N ARG A 327 -19.01 3.51 -3.49
CA ARG A 327 -19.89 2.87 -4.48
C ARG A 327 -21.34 2.88 -3.96
N PRO A 328 -22.24 3.72 -4.46
CA PRO A 328 -22.04 4.76 -5.50
C PRO A 328 -20.99 5.82 -5.11
N LYS A 329 -20.59 6.65 -6.07
CA LYS A 329 -19.62 7.74 -5.83
C LYS A 329 -20.11 8.70 -4.75
N ALA A 330 -19.20 9.41 -4.08
CA ALA A 330 -19.52 10.29 -2.97
C ALA A 330 -20.60 11.35 -3.32
N GLU A 331 -20.51 11.92 -4.54
CA GLU A 331 -21.47 12.90 -5.04
C GLU A 331 -22.90 12.36 -5.23
N ASP A 332 -23.02 11.06 -5.49
CA ASP A 332 -24.31 10.37 -5.72
C ASP A 332 -24.82 9.64 -4.46
N MET A 333 -23.99 9.48 -3.43
CA MET A 333 -24.28 8.67 -2.24
C MET A 333 -25.54 9.14 -1.49
N PRO A 334 -25.78 10.47 -1.26
CA PRO A 334 -27.02 10.92 -0.60
C PRO A 334 -28.29 10.52 -1.35
N ALA A 335 -28.29 10.73 -2.67
CA ALA A 335 -29.42 10.39 -3.53
C ALA A 335 -29.65 8.86 -3.59
N ALA A 336 -28.58 8.07 -3.68
CA ALA A 336 -28.66 6.63 -3.71
C ALA A 336 -29.23 6.05 -2.42
N LEU A 337 -28.76 6.54 -1.25
CA LEU A 337 -29.28 6.13 0.06
C LEU A 337 -30.75 6.50 0.22
N PHE A 338 -31.13 7.71 -0.17
CA PHE A 338 -32.52 8.17 -0.09
C PHE A 338 -33.45 7.30 -0.96
N LYS A 339 -33.05 7.02 -2.21
CA LYS A 339 -33.79 6.12 -3.11
C LYS A 339 -33.92 4.71 -2.53
N LEU A 340 -32.81 4.15 -2.03
CA LEU A 340 -32.79 2.80 -1.43
C LEU A 340 -33.72 2.72 -0.20
N ALA A 341 -33.72 3.74 0.65
CA ALA A 341 -34.60 3.80 1.80
C ALA A 341 -36.10 3.87 1.41
N ASN A 342 -36.40 4.50 0.28
CA ASN A 342 -37.75 4.63 -0.29
C ASN A 342 -38.11 3.50 -1.28
N GLY A 343 -37.38 2.37 -1.27
CA GLY A 343 -37.73 1.16 -2.03
C GLY A 343 -37.13 1.06 -3.43
N ASP A 344 -36.27 2.01 -3.86
CA ASP A 344 -35.54 1.93 -5.14
C ASP A 344 -34.05 1.56 -4.93
N PRO A 345 -33.68 0.28 -5.08
CA PRO A 345 -32.31 -0.20 -4.87
C PRO A 345 -31.41 -0.09 -6.09
N ARG A 346 -31.87 0.42 -7.23
CA ARG A 346 -31.18 0.29 -8.54
C ARG A 346 -29.74 0.74 -8.51
N MET A 347 -29.44 1.93 -7.97
CA MET A 347 -28.09 2.46 -7.95
C MET A 347 -27.10 1.57 -7.18
N PHE A 348 -27.53 0.98 -6.06
CA PHE A 348 -26.70 0.02 -5.32
C PHE A 348 -26.61 -1.34 -6.02
N LEU A 349 -27.68 -1.82 -6.63
CA LEU A 349 -27.67 -3.07 -7.38
C LEU A 349 -26.72 -3.01 -8.58
N GLU A 350 -26.77 -1.95 -9.37
CA GLU A 350 -25.88 -1.73 -10.52
C GLU A 350 -24.42 -1.59 -10.07
N ALA A 351 -24.17 -0.76 -9.04
CA ALA A 351 -22.82 -0.59 -8.49
C ALA A 351 -22.24 -1.88 -7.88
N ARG A 352 -23.10 -2.76 -7.32
CA ARG A 352 -22.69 -4.08 -6.80
C ARG A 352 -22.47 -5.06 -7.96
N ALA A 353 -23.37 -5.08 -8.96
CA ALA A 353 -23.26 -5.94 -10.14
C ALA A 353 -22.00 -5.66 -10.96
N ALA A 354 -21.49 -4.41 -10.97
CA ALA A 354 -20.23 -4.06 -11.62
C ALA A 354 -19.02 -4.85 -11.08
N GLY A 355 -19.10 -5.39 -9.86
CA GLY A 355 -18.08 -6.27 -9.28
C GLY A 355 -18.24 -7.77 -9.67
N ALA A 356 -19.22 -8.10 -10.52
CA ALA A 356 -19.37 -9.46 -10.99
C ALA A 356 -18.41 -9.77 -12.15
N GLY A 357 -17.88 -10.98 -12.16
CA GLY A 357 -16.92 -11.42 -13.17
C GLY A 357 -15.47 -11.33 -12.70
N VAL A 358 -14.65 -12.18 -13.28
CA VAL A 358 -13.19 -12.18 -13.01
C VAL A 358 -12.55 -11.24 -14.00
N ALA A 359 -11.71 -10.33 -13.53
CA ALA A 359 -10.89 -9.49 -14.40
C ALA A 359 -9.95 -10.37 -15.23
N GLU A 360 -9.73 -10.02 -16.49
CA GLU A 360 -8.81 -10.73 -17.38
C GLU A 360 -7.39 -10.71 -16.81
N VAL A 361 -7.02 -9.60 -16.19
CA VAL A 361 -5.75 -9.43 -15.46
C VAL A 361 -6.07 -8.92 -14.07
N PRO A 362 -5.63 -9.63 -13.01
CA PRO A 362 -5.86 -9.18 -11.65
C PRO A 362 -5.00 -7.93 -11.35
N GLU A 363 -5.65 -6.88 -10.86
CA GLU A 363 -4.96 -5.66 -10.41
C GLU A 363 -4.19 -5.89 -9.10
N GLN A 364 -4.56 -6.94 -8.35
CA GLN A 364 -4.00 -7.25 -7.04
C GLN A 364 -3.65 -8.73 -6.93
N ALA A 365 -2.40 -9.03 -6.58
CA ALA A 365 -1.92 -10.37 -6.29
C ALA A 365 -2.37 -10.81 -4.90
N GLN A 366 -3.48 -11.56 -4.81
CA GLN A 366 -4.08 -11.96 -3.54
C GLN A 366 -3.13 -12.78 -2.67
N GLY A 367 -2.24 -13.59 -3.26
CA GLY A 367 -1.25 -14.35 -2.48
C GLY A 367 -0.25 -13.44 -1.76
N MET A 368 0.17 -12.33 -2.37
CA MET A 368 0.99 -11.32 -1.68
C MET A 368 0.19 -10.62 -0.58
N THR A 369 -1.05 -10.21 -0.88
CA THR A 369 -1.96 -9.60 0.10
C THR A 369 -2.10 -10.47 1.34
N GLN A 370 -2.41 -11.76 1.16
CA GLN A 370 -2.65 -12.67 2.28
C GLN A 370 -1.37 -13.00 3.05
N SER A 371 -0.22 -13.13 2.37
CA SER A 371 1.06 -13.34 3.03
C SER A 371 1.40 -12.18 3.97
N PHE A 372 1.16 -10.94 3.53
CA PHE A 372 1.36 -9.75 4.35
C PHE A 372 0.31 -9.63 5.46
N VAL A 373 -1.00 -9.66 5.15
CA VAL A 373 -2.08 -9.44 6.11
C VAL A 373 -2.02 -10.48 7.24
N CYS A 374 -1.83 -11.75 6.90
CA CYS A 374 -1.77 -12.83 7.89
C CYS A 374 -0.48 -12.79 8.73
N ARG A 375 0.58 -12.17 8.24
CA ARG A 375 1.84 -12.02 8.97
C ARG A 375 1.88 -10.77 9.84
N GLU A 376 1.36 -9.64 9.36
CA GLU A 376 1.65 -8.32 9.92
C GLU A 376 0.41 -7.59 10.48
N TRP A 377 -0.82 -7.89 10.04
CA TRP A 377 -2.02 -7.19 10.48
C TRP A 377 -2.97 -8.03 11.31
N GLU A 378 -3.33 -9.23 10.82
CA GLU A 378 -4.31 -10.09 11.48
C GLU A 378 -3.88 -10.53 12.87
N PRO A 379 -2.62 -10.97 13.13
CA PRO A 379 -2.21 -11.45 14.43
C PRO A 379 -2.39 -10.45 15.57
N TYR A 380 -2.52 -9.18 15.24
CA TYR A 380 -2.71 -8.08 16.19
C TYR A 380 -4.15 -7.58 16.27
N GLY A 381 -5.10 -8.26 15.62
CA GLY A 381 -6.50 -7.87 15.49
C GLY A 381 -7.50 -8.99 15.71
N SER A 382 -7.65 -9.50 16.95
CA SER A 382 -8.61 -10.57 17.23
C SER A 382 -10.06 -10.21 16.89
N PRO A 383 -10.93 -11.18 16.50
CA PRO A 383 -12.34 -10.95 16.23
C PRO A 383 -13.09 -10.19 17.34
N PRO A 384 -12.88 -10.47 18.65
CA PRO A 384 -13.47 -9.65 19.71
C PRO A 384 -12.98 -8.20 19.72
N ALA A 385 -11.74 -7.92 19.31
CA ALA A 385 -11.22 -6.56 19.23
C ALA A 385 -11.84 -5.79 18.04
N ILE A 386 -12.06 -6.46 16.90
CA ILE A 386 -12.75 -5.91 15.73
C ILE A 386 -14.19 -5.52 16.13
N LEU A 387 -14.93 -6.44 16.76
CA LEU A 387 -16.31 -6.19 17.20
C LEU A 387 -16.39 -5.03 18.21
N ARG A 388 -15.48 -4.96 19.20
CA ARG A 388 -15.44 -3.84 20.14
C ARG A 388 -15.17 -2.51 19.44
N ALA A 389 -14.28 -2.49 18.46
CA ALA A 389 -14.01 -1.29 17.66
C ALA A 389 -15.23 -0.89 16.83
N GLY A 390 -15.89 -1.84 16.18
CA GLY A 390 -17.14 -1.61 15.45
C GLY A 390 -18.25 -1.01 16.31
N ARG A 391 -18.51 -1.61 17.47
CA ARG A 391 -19.52 -1.10 18.44
C ARG A 391 -19.20 0.32 18.94
N ARG A 392 -17.93 0.66 19.12
CA ARG A 392 -17.51 2.01 19.50
C ARG A 392 -17.81 3.04 18.42
N GLU A 393 -17.53 2.70 17.17
CA GLU A 393 -17.70 3.63 16.04
C GLU A 393 -19.17 3.68 15.53
N PHE A 394 -19.87 2.56 15.56
CA PHE A 394 -21.25 2.40 15.09
C PHE A 394 -22.11 1.65 16.13
N PRO A 395 -22.43 2.28 17.28
CA PRO A 395 -23.04 1.58 18.43
C PRO A 395 -24.45 1.04 18.17
N THR A 396 -25.09 1.44 17.10
CA THR A 396 -26.46 1.04 16.73
C THR A 396 -26.52 0.05 15.58
N LEU A 397 -25.39 -0.30 14.94
CA LEU A 397 -25.38 -1.33 13.91
C LEU A 397 -25.38 -2.75 14.53
N PRO A 398 -25.96 -3.76 13.85
CA PRO A 398 -25.97 -5.13 14.32
C PRO A 398 -24.56 -5.73 14.44
N ASP A 399 -24.36 -6.59 15.43
CA ASP A 399 -23.08 -7.29 15.62
C ASP A 399 -22.66 -8.13 14.41
N SER A 400 -23.62 -8.70 13.68
CA SER A 400 -23.34 -9.46 12.45
C SER A 400 -22.59 -8.62 11.40
N VAL A 401 -22.90 -7.32 11.30
CA VAL A 401 -22.18 -6.37 10.43
C VAL A 401 -20.85 -5.93 11.04
N LEU A 402 -20.77 -5.85 12.38
CA LEU A 402 -19.61 -5.31 13.10
C LEU A 402 -18.52 -6.31 13.40
N ILE A 403 -18.79 -7.62 13.25
CA ILE A 403 -17.84 -8.68 13.60
C ILE A 403 -16.67 -8.77 12.61
N ASN A 404 -16.89 -8.34 11.38
CA ASN A 404 -15.88 -8.33 10.34
C ASN A 404 -15.25 -6.95 10.19
N ALA A 405 -13.93 -6.89 9.96
CA ALA A 405 -13.28 -5.64 9.60
C ALA A 405 -13.78 -5.12 8.25
N PRO A 406 -14.15 -3.84 8.12
CA PRO A 406 -14.49 -3.27 6.82
C PRO A 406 -13.37 -3.50 5.80
N GLN A 407 -13.72 -3.88 4.57
CA GLN A 407 -12.84 -4.23 3.45
C GLN A 407 -12.07 -5.56 3.58
N LEU A 408 -11.86 -6.08 4.78
CA LEU A 408 -11.11 -7.29 5.07
C LEU A 408 -11.98 -8.26 5.91
N PRO A 409 -13.15 -8.69 5.38
CA PRO A 409 -14.01 -9.62 6.09
C PRO A 409 -13.38 -11.01 6.15
N PHE A 410 -13.60 -11.72 7.26
CA PHE A 410 -13.18 -13.11 7.47
C PHE A 410 -11.66 -13.35 7.40
N GLU A 411 -10.84 -12.30 7.60
CA GLU A 411 -9.37 -12.45 7.54
C GLU A 411 -8.84 -13.41 8.61
N HIS A 412 -9.54 -13.51 9.75
CA HIS A 412 -9.15 -14.46 10.79
C HIS A 412 -9.22 -15.92 10.29
N GLU A 413 -10.36 -16.31 9.70
CA GLU A 413 -10.57 -17.65 9.15
C GLU A 413 -9.64 -17.91 7.95
N LEU A 414 -9.43 -16.89 7.13
CA LEU A 414 -8.53 -16.99 6.00
C LEU A 414 -7.09 -17.20 6.46
N CYS A 415 -6.61 -16.44 7.45
CA CYS A 415 -5.24 -16.54 7.94
C CYS A 415 -4.95 -17.86 8.65
N GLN A 416 -5.95 -18.51 9.24
CA GLN A 416 -5.80 -19.87 9.77
C GLN A 416 -5.39 -20.88 8.70
N VAL A 417 -5.90 -20.73 7.47
CA VAL A 417 -5.54 -21.63 6.35
C VAL A 417 -4.34 -21.16 5.55
N TRP A 418 -4.04 -19.85 5.57
CA TRP A 418 -2.85 -19.30 4.93
C TRP A 418 -1.56 -19.62 5.69
N ASN A 419 -1.61 -19.68 7.01
CA ASN A 419 -0.61 -20.22 7.90
C ASN A 419 0.85 -19.77 7.65
N VAL A 420 1.08 -18.47 7.54
CA VAL A 420 2.43 -17.89 7.51
C VAL A 420 2.87 -17.50 8.92
N PRO A 421 4.18 -17.54 9.24
CA PRO A 421 4.68 -17.13 10.57
C PRO A 421 4.38 -15.65 10.85
N VAL A 422 3.98 -15.34 12.07
CA VAL A 422 3.79 -13.96 12.55
C VAL A 422 5.08 -13.16 12.44
N GLY A 423 4.97 -11.92 11.97
CA GLY A 423 6.10 -10.99 11.87
C GLY A 423 6.64 -10.57 13.23
N PRO A 424 7.92 -10.17 13.33
CA PRO A 424 8.48 -9.74 14.60
C PRO A 424 7.83 -8.42 15.07
N PRO A 425 7.65 -8.22 16.39
CA PRO A 425 7.08 -6.98 16.94
C PRO A 425 7.83 -5.70 16.53
N SER A 426 9.12 -5.80 16.16
CA SER A 426 9.93 -4.68 15.69
C SER A 426 9.40 -4.04 14.40
N GLN A 427 8.65 -4.77 13.57
CA GLN A 427 7.99 -4.23 12.39
C GLN A 427 6.85 -3.25 12.76
N ARG A 428 6.29 -3.36 13.96
CA ARG A 428 5.14 -2.60 14.45
C ARG A 428 5.54 -1.48 15.41
N VAL A 429 6.71 -0.89 15.18
CA VAL A 429 7.18 0.24 16.00
C VAL A 429 6.86 1.55 15.29
N ARG A 430 6.35 2.51 16.06
CA ARG A 430 6.02 3.84 15.56
C ARG A 430 7.25 4.54 14.98
N VAL A 431 7.13 5.00 13.76
CA VAL A 431 8.26 5.59 13.02
C VAL A 431 8.56 7.01 13.53
N ARG A 432 9.83 7.27 13.81
CA ARG A 432 10.39 8.58 14.12
C ARG A 432 11.50 8.87 13.11
N SER A 433 11.40 9.97 12.39
CA SER A 433 12.38 10.31 11.35
C SER A 433 12.46 11.81 11.15
N THR A 434 13.67 12.31 10.87
CA THR A 434 13.91 13.71 10.49
C THR A 434 13.92 13.92 8.98
N ILE A 435 13.69 12.90 8.19
CA ILE A 435 13.56 13.00 6.73
C ILE A 435 12.38 13.93 6.42
N PRO A 436 12.56 14.96 5.56
CA PRO A 436 11.45 15.79 5.13
C PRO A 436 10.34 14.94 4.53
N THR A 437 9.12 15.08 5.05
CA THR A 437 7.99 14.22 4.67
C THR A 437 6.75 15.03 4.31
N LEU A 438 6.18 14.77 3.15
CA LEU A 438 4.85 15.24 2.79
C LEU A 438 3.82 14.18 3.17
N VAL A 439 2.88 14.54 4.04
CA VAL A 439 1.80 13.67 4.50
C VAL A 439 0.49 14.18 3.91
N VAL A 440 -0.17 13.37 3.07
CA VAL A 440 -1.38 13.76 2.37
C VAL A 440 -2.54 12.84 2.74
N SER A 441 -3.69 13.42 3.06
CA SER A 441 -4.91 12.67 3.37
C SER A 441 -6.14 13.30 2.72
N GLY A 442 -7.05 12.46 2.26
CA GLY A 442 -8.37 12.89 1.79
C GLY A 442 -9.38 12.95 2.93
N THR A 443 -10.27 13.95 2.91
CA THR A 443 -11.26 14.09 4.02
C THR A 443 -12.35 13.02 3.99
N ILE A 444 -12.64 12.45 2.83
CA ILE A 444 -13.67 11.41 2.65
C ILE A 444 -13.07 10.01 2.42
N ASP A 445 -11.80 9.81 2.80
CA ASP A 445 -11.16 8.50 2.75
C ASP A 445 -11.65 7.62 3.90
N ALA A 446 -12.51 6.66 3.58
CA ALA A 446 -13.04 5.69 4.53
C ALA A 446 -12.15 4.45 4.69
N LYS A 447 -11.08 4.33 3.88
CA LYS A 447 -10.10 3.23 3.96
C LYS A 447 -8.97 3.57 4.93
N THR A 448 -8.32 4.72 4.71
CA THR A 448 -7.19 5.21 5.50
C THR A 448 -7.47 6.65 5.95
N GLY A 449 -8.33 6.79 6.95
CA GLY A 449 -8.84 8.07 7.39
C GLY A 449 -7.78 9.11 7.72
N ALA A 450 -8.11 10.39 7.57
CA ALA A 450 -7.19 11.50 7.74
C ALA A 450 -6.53 11.55 9.14
N ARG A 451 -7.17 10.94 10.15
CA ARG A 451 -6.58 10.80 11.51
C ARG A 451 -5.30 9.96 11.51
N TRP A 452 -5.17 8.96 10.63
CA TRP A 452 -3.95 8.16 10.53
C TRP A 452 -2.78 8.96 9.96
N GLY A 453 -3.03 9.81 8.95
CA GLY A 453 -2.02 10.73 8.45
C GLY A 453 -1.54 11.71 9.53
N ARG A 454 -2.46 12.29 10.31
CA ARG A 454 -2.12 13.16 11.45
C ARG A 454 -1.33 12.41 12.53
N TYR A 455 -1.70 11.16 12.80
CA TYR A 455 -1.00 10.30 13.75
C TYR A 455 0.45 10.05 13.30
N ALA A 456 0.68 9.67 12.04
CA ALA A 456 2.03 9.47 11.50
C ALA A 456 2.84 10.79 11.56
N ALA A 457 2.25 11.90 11.12
CA ALA A 457 2.90 13.21 11.11
C ALA A 457 3.39 13.66 12.50
N SER A 458 2.73 13.24 13.59
CA SER A 458 3.07 13.69 14.96
C SER A 458 4.43 13.19 15.48
N THR A 459 5.09 12.27 14.78
CA THR A 459 6.46 11.80 15.10
C THR A 459 7.46 12.10 13.99
N LEU A 460 7.07 12.90 13.00
CA LEU A 460 7.87 13.33 11.86
C LEU A 460 8.06 14.86 11.93
N PRO A 461 9.04 15.38 12.70
CA PRO A 461 9.16 16.80 13.00
C PRO A 461 9.37 17.69 11.76
N ASN A 462 9.89 17.14 10.67
CA ASN A 462 10.07 17.84 9.40
C ASN A 462 8.96 17.50 8.39
N SER A 463 7.75 17.15 8.86
CA SER A 463 6.63 16.85 7.97
C SER A 463 5.75 18.07 7.69
N THR A 464 5.23 18.12 6.46
CA THR A 464 4.10 18.96 6.07
C THR A 464 2.86 18.09 5.92
N TYR A 465 1.88 18.25 6.83
CA TYR A 465 0.61 17.52 6.79
C TYR A 465 -0.47 18.32 6.07
N VAL A 466 -1.09 17.73 5.05
CA VAL A 466 -2.11 18.36 4.23
C VAL A 466 -3.36 17.46 4.14
N ARG A 467 -4.54 18.06 4.33
CA ARG A 467 -5.81 17.41 4.06
C ARG A 467 -6.49 18.05 2.86
N ILE A 468 -6.94 17.24 1.92
CA ILE A 468 -7.67 17.73 0.73
C ILE A 468 -9.15 17.40 0.90
N LYS A 469 -9.97 18.46 0.91
CA LYS A 469 -11.41 18.36 1.12
C LYS A 469 -12.09 17.64 -0.06
N GLY A 470 -13.07 16.78 0.23
CA GLY A 470 -13.89 16.08 -0.78
C GLY A 470 -13.15 15.03 -1.60
N ILE A 471 -11.89 14.73 -1.27
CA ILE A 471 -11.11 13.69 -1.94
C ILE A 471 -11.05 12.46 -1.03
N GLY A 472 -11.25 11.27 -1.64
CA GLY A 472 -11.10 9.97 -1.00
C GLY A 472 -9.68 9.43 -1.11
N HIS A 473 -9.59 8.11 -1.21
CA HIS A 473 -8.34 7.37 -1.28
C HIS A 473 -7.51 7.69 -2.53
N TRP A 474 -6.16 7.77 -2.39
CA TRP A 474 -5.18 8.15 -3.41
C TRP A 474 -5.32 9.62 -3.86
N VAL A 475 -4.95 10.50 -2.96
CA VAL A 475 -5.23 11.94 -3.05
C VAL A 475 -4.44 12.63 -4.17
N ILE A 476 -3.14 12.33 -4.31
CA ILE A 476 -2.27 12.97 -5.32
C ILE A 476 -2.73 12.60 -6.74
N ALA A 477 -3.16 11.37 -6.97
CA ALA A 477 -3.67 10.95 -8.28
C ALA A 477 -4.97 11.67 -8.68
N ARG A 478 -5.76 12.15 -7.70
CA ARG A 478 -7.14 12.65 -7.90
C ARG A 478 -7.30 14.16 -7.75
N SER A 479 -6.30 14.85 -7.17
CA SER A 479 -6.42 16.27 -6.84
C SER A 479 -5.34 17.13 -7.52
N PRO A 480 -5.71 18.02 -8.45
CA PRO A 480 -4.76 18.97 -9.03
C PRO A 480 -4.06 19.84 -7.98
N CYS A 481 -4.72 20.16 -6.85
CA CYS A 481 -4.10 20.87 -5.75
C CYS A 481 -3.02 20.00 -5.08
N ALA A 482 -3.30 18.73 -4.77
CA ALA A 482 -2.31 17.82 -4.19
C ALA A 482 -1.11 17.62 -5.12
N GLN A 483 -1.32 17.56 -6.44
CA GLN A 483 -0.26 17.49 -7.44
C GLN A 483 0.65 18.73 -7.40
N ARG A 484 0.09 19.94 -7.27
CA ARG A 484 0.90 21.18 -7.09
C ARG A 484 1.68 21.16 -5.79
N ILE A 485 1.06 20.73 -4.68
CA ILE A 485 1.73 20.60 -3.37
C ILE A 485 2.88 19.58 -3.46
N PHE A 486 2.68 18.46 -4.12
CA PHE A 486 3.73 17.45 -4.38
C PHE A 486 4.93 18.07 -5.11
N GLN A 487 4.69 18.86 -6.18
CA GLN A 487 5.77 19.53 -6.93
C GLN A 487 6.47 20.59 -6.08
N SER A 488 5.73 21.39 -5.31
CA SER A 488 6.27 22.38 -4.39
C SER A 488 7.15 21.70 -3.32
N PHE A 489 6.69 20.58 -2.75
CA PHE A 489 7.45 19.82 -1.77
C PHE A 489 8.76 19.25 -2.34
N LEU A 490 8.74 18.66 -3.52
CA LEU A 490 9.96 18.15 -4.15
C LEU A 490 10.97 19.27 -4.47
N ALA A 491 10.50 20.48 -4.78
CA ALA A 491 11.35 21.63 -5.02
C ALA A 491 11.90 22.21 -3.68
N HIS A 492 11.04 22.39 -2.70
CA HIS A 492 11.31 23.07 -1.43
C HIS A 492 10.75 22.31 -0.23
N PRO A 493 11.38 21.20 0.21
CA PRO A 493 10.81 20.29 1.22
C PRO A 493 10.55 20.93 2.60
N ARG A 494 11.20 22.06 2.89
CA ARG A 494 11.03 22.79 4.16
C ARG A 494 10.15 24.04 4.05
N SER A 495 9.71 24.40 2.83
CA SER A 495 8.89 25.58 2.55
C SER A 495 7.87 25.26 1.47
N VAL A 496 6.90 24.40 1.83
CA VAL A 496 5.91 23.86 0.90
C VAL A 496 4.74 24.83 0.73
N ASP A 497 4.43 25.19 -0.51
CA ASP A 497 3.20 25.94 -0.79
C ASP A 497 1.99 24.99 -0.73
N THR A 498 1.16 25.19 0.30
CA THR A 498 -0.07 24.43 0.54
C THR A 498 -1.35 25.27 0.38
N ALA A 499 -1.25 26.54 -0.05
CA ALA A 499 -2.35 27.50 -0.06
C ALA A 499 -3.59 27.00 -0.82
N CYS A 500 -3.38 26.27 -1.92
CA CYS A 500 -4.50 25.72 -2.69
C CYS A 500 -5.40 24.76 -1.92
N ALA A 501 -4.92 24.11 -0.84
CA ALA A 501 -5.73 23.17 -0.06
C ALA A 501 -6.94 23.84 0.62
N ASN A 502 -6.79 25.13 0.99
CA ASN A 502 -7.86 25.91 1.59
C ASN A 502 -8.95 26.32 0.58
N ALA A 503 -8.63 26.32 -0.71
CA ALA A 503 -9.54 26.71 -1.79
C ALA A 503 -10.33 25.53 -2.40
N VAL A 504 -10.08 24.29 -1.95
CA VAL A 504 -10.81 23.12 -2.46
C VAL A 504 -12.23 23.10 -1.88
N SER A 505 -13.24 23.14 -2.74
CA SER A 505 -14.65 23.29 -2.36
C SER A 505 -15.28 22.04 -1.70
N GLY A 506 -14.67 20.87 -1.86
CA GLY A 506 -15.24 19.60 -1.40
C GLY A 506 -16.09 18.89 -2.44
N VAL A 507 -16.96 17.96 -1.98
CA VAL A 507 -17.85 17.18 -2.86
C VAL A 507 -18.94 18.10 -3.43
N ASN A 508 -19.15 18.03 -4.75
CA ASN A 508 -20.27 18.70 -5.40
C ASN A 508 -21.43 17.71 -5.54
N PHE A 509 -22.40 17.80 -4.64
CA PHE A 509 -23.58 16.91 -4.64
C PHE A 509 -24.58 17.28 -5.73
N LYS A 510 -25.18 16.26 -6.39
CA LYS A 510 -26.19 16.42 -7.47
C LYS A 510 -27.63 16.39 -6.93
#